data_8ecb0dd318eed58ffd6e9914a65ec825
#
_entry.id   8ecb0dd318eed58ffd6e9914a65ec825
#
_cell.length_a   1.000
_cell.length_b   1.000
_cell.length_c   1.000
_cell.angle_alpha   90.00
_cell.angle_beta   90.00
_cell.angle_gamma   90.00
#
_symmetry.space_group_name_H-M   'P 1'
#
loop_
_entity.id
_entity.type
_entity.pdbx_description
1 polymer ?
#
loop_
_entity_poly.entity_id
_entity_poly.type
_entity_poly.pdbx_seq_one_letter_code
_entity_poly.pdbx_strand_id
1 'polypeptide(L)'
;MRLKTAIFLLLACMTRLWAQEFTYVDWNILRPDTLPVQYTEVIPLDEDYRSFRYEVRLDYPEYVRLTATEAERVAVWGKDLPENPDVYCQVAVSRKRGVLDVAFVPIVRRGGKYYKLTSFKMNIVRSPKTLTRALSVAAGKTAAERYASNSVLSQGRWVKIGITEDGVYRLTAADLRWMGFNDPSRVKLYGYGGHVQDEVI
;
A
#
# COMPACT_ATOMS: atom_id res chain seq x y z
N MET A 1 -39.89 -24.42 -30.18
CA MET A 1 -38.45 -24.04 -30.27
C MET A 1 -38.08 -22.81 -29.43
N ARG A 2 -38.96 -21.85 -29.20
CA ARG A 2 -38.62 -20.58 -28.48
C ARG A 2 -38.44 -20.72 -26.95
N LEU A 3 -39.10 -21.68 -26.29
CA LEU A 3 -39.00 -21.86 -24.83
C LEU A 3 -37.67 -22.49 -24.41
N LYS A 4 -37.13 -23.44 -25.17
CA LYS A 4 -35.85 -24.10 -24.89
C LYS A 4 -34.64 -23.14 -25.00
N THR A 5 -34.72 -22.18 -25.96
CA THR A 5 -33.67 -21.16 -26.17
C THR A 5 -33.68 -20.13 -25.03
N ALA A 6 -34.86 -19.77 -24.49
CA ALA A 6 -34.96 -18.84 -23.35
C ALA A 6 -34.38 -19.43 -22.05
N ILE A 7 -34.62 -20.73 -21.81
CA ILE A 7 -34.08 -21.43 -20.63
C ILE A 7 -32.55 -21.54 -20.72
N PHE A 8 -32.01 -21.79 -21.92
CA PHE A 8 -30.54 -21.85 -22.11
C PHE A 8 -29.88 -20.48 -21.93
N LEU A 9 -30.53 -19.39 -22.34
CA LEU A 9 -30.05 -18.01 -22.12
C LEU A 9 -30.11 -17.61 -20.65
N LEU A 10 -31.12 -18.07 -19.91
CA LEU A 10 -31.24 -17.82 -18.47
C LEU A 10 -30.17 -18.59 -17.67
N LEU A 11 -29.85 -19.83 -18.08
CA LEU A 11 -28.77 -20.64 -17.48
C LEU A 11 -27.38 -20.05 -17.77
N ALA A 12 -27.18 -19.47 -18.97
CA ALA A 12 -25.89 -18.84 -19.33
C ALA A 12 -25.64 -17.52 -18.59
N CYS A 13 -26.69 -16.82 -18.11
CA CYS A 13 -26.53 -15.64 -17.25
C CYS A 13 -26.15 -15.98 -15.80
N MET A 14 -26.37 -17.20 -15.34
CA MET A 14 -26.05 -17.59 -13.95
C MET A 14 -24.57 -17.98 -13.74
N THR A 15 -23.75 -18.06 -14.77
CA THR A 15 -22.37 -18.57 -14.65
C THR A 15 -21.33 -17.50 -14.32
N ARG A 16 -21.71 -16.29 -13.94
CA ARG A 16 -20.78 -15.24 -13.48
C ARG A 16 -21.03 -14.79 -12.05
N LEU A 17 -21.60 -15.61 -11.21
CA LEU A 17 -21.43 -15.46 -9.78
C LEU A 17 -20.02 -15.97 -9.45
N TRP A 18 -19.07 -15.07 -9.48
CA TRP A 18 -17.80 -15.27 -8.79
C TRP A 18 -18.17 -15.40 -7.31
N ALA A 19 -18.27 -16.63 -6.83
CA ALA A 19 -18.34 -16.87 -5.42
C ALA A 19 -16.99 -16.38 -4.86
N GLN A 20 -16.98 -15.14 -4.35
CA GLN A 20 -15.82 -14.66 -3.62
C GLN A 20 -15.61 -15.62 -2.45
N GLU A 21 -14.48 -16.26 -2.43
CA GLU A 21 -14.13 -17.26 -1.44
C GLU A 21 -13.86 -16.58 -0.08
N PHE A 22 -14.21 -17.27 1.01
CA PHE A 22 -13.84 -16.80 2.33
C PHE A 22 -12.33 -16.94 2.53
N THR A 23 -11.70 -15.87 2.98
CA THR A 23 -10.29 -15.87 3.37
C THR A 23 -10.20 -16.20 4.86
N TYR A 24 -9.37 -17.19 5.19
CA TYR A 24 -9.07 -17.56 6.56
C TYR A 24 -7.71 -16.99 6.98
N VAL A 25 -7.67 -16.38 8.14
CA VAL A 25 -6.44 -15.83 8.70
C VAL A 25 -5.63 -16.94 9.35
N ASP A 26 -4.42 -17.21 8.85
CA ASP A 26 -3.53 -18.20 9.44
C ASP A 26 -2.77 -17.62 10.64
N TRP A 27 -3.30 -17.85 11.82
CA TRP A 27 -2.72 -17.41 13.09
C TRP A 27 -1.50 -18.22 13.54
N ASN A 28 -1.11 -19.27 12.83
CA ASN A 28 0.18 -19.95 13.06
C ASN A 28 1.34 -19.16 12.46
N ILE A 29 1.07 -18.42 11.37
CA ILE A 29 2.01 -17.52 10.72
C ILE A 29 1.99 -16.15 11.40
N LEU A 30 0.79 -15.61 11.63
CA LEU A 30 0.58 -14.32 12.29
C LEU A 30 0.59 -14.50 13.80
N ARG A 31 1.75 -14.36 14.41
CA ARG A 31 1.87 -14.44 15.88
C ARG A 31 1.77 -13.05 16.48
N PRO A 32 0.84 -12.79 17.42
CA PRO A 32 0.81 -11.55 18.17
C PRO A 32 2.04 -11.48 19.10
N ASP A 33 2.99 -10.68 18.69
CA ASP A 33 4.21 -10.41 19.45
C ASP A 33 4.16 -8.98 20.05
N THR A 34 5.31 -8.42 20.37
CA THR A 34 5.45 -7.05 20.87
C THR A 34 5.13 -5.98 19.82
N LEU A 35 5.06 -6.35 18.54
CA LEU A 35 4.73 -5.48 17.42
C LEU A 35 3.33 -5.77 16.88
N PRO A 36 2.65 -4.78 16.27
CA PRO A 36 1.37 -4.99 15.61
C PRO A 36 1.48 -6.06 14.53
N VAL A 37 0.66 -7.09 14.64
CA VAL A 37 0.52 -8.10 13.59
C VAL A 37 -0.20 -7.48 12.40
N GLN A 38 0.31 -7.70 11.21
CA GLN A 38 -0.27 -7.16 10.00
C GLN A 38 -0.62 -8.28 9.01
N TYR A 39 -1.86 -8.30 8.57
CA TYR A 39 -2.26 -9.07 7.40
C TYR A 39 -1.89 -8.27 6.16
N THR A 40 -1.27 -8.92 5.19
CA THR A 40 -0.90 -8.29 3.92
C THR A 40 -1.24 -9.22 2.77
N GLU A 41 -1.78 -8.66 1.69
CA GLU A 41 -2.08 -9.39 0.47
C GLU A 41 -1.82 -8.51 -0.74
N VAL A 42 -1.23 -9.10 -1.79
CA VAL A 42 -0.92 -8.43 -3.05
C VAL A 42 -1.79 -9.04 -4.14
N ILE A 43 -2.71 -8.26 -4.68
CA ILE A 43 -3.72 -8.71 -5.64
C ILE A 43 -3.38 -8.16 -7.02
N PRO A 44 -3.20 -9.03 -8.04
CA PRO A 44 -3.00 -8.57 -9.41
C PRO A 44 -4.20 -7.78 -9.92
N LEU A 45 -3.94 -6.67 -10.61
CA LEU A 45 -4.96 -5.84 -11.23
C LEU A 45 -4.95 -6.00 -12.76
N ASP A 46 -6.10 -5.71 -13.37
CA ASP A 46 -6.25 -5.65 -14.82
C ASP A 46 -5.39 -4.55 -15.45
N GLU A 47 -5.19 -4.59 -16.77
CA GLU A 47 -4.35 -3.61 -17.49
C GLU A 47 -4.86 -2.17 -17.36
N ASP A 48 -6.17 -1.99 -17.18
CA ASP A 48 -6.84 -0.68 -17.06
C ASP A 48 -6.83 -0.11 -15.63
N TYR A 49 -6.09 -0.72 -14.69
CA TYR A 49 -6.07 -0.37 -13.27
C TYR A 49 -5.87 1.11 -12.98
N ARG A 50 -5.15 1.82 -13.82
CA ARG A 50 -4.88 3.25 -13.67
C ARG A 50 -6.12 4.12 -13.77
N SER A 51 -7.16 3.63 -14.46
CA SER A 51 -8.43 4.32 -14.68
C SER A 51 -9.40 4.22 -13.50
N PHE A 52 -9.07 3.41 -12.48
CA PHE A 52 -9.94 3.13 -11.35
C PHE A 52 -9.31 3.52 -10.00
N ARG A 53 -10.19 3.89 -9.07
CA ARG A 53 -9.91 3.89 -7.64
C ARG A 53 -10.39 2.58 -7.07
N TYR A 54 -9.67 2.06 -6.10
CA TYR A 54 -9.98 0.81 -5.43
C TYR A 54 -10.27 1.09 -3.96
N GLU A 55 -11.27 0.42 -3.44
CA GLU A 55 -11.64 0.39 -2.03
C GLU A 55 -11.79 -1.07 -1.64
N VAL A 56 -11.25 -1.45 -0.51
CA VAL A 56 -11.34 -2.82 0.01
C VAL A 56 -12.18 -2.81 1.27
N ARG A 57 -13.16 -3.71 1.31
CA ARG A 57 -14.02 -3.94 2.48
C ARG A 57 -13.94 -5.40 2.89
N LEU A 58 -14.03 -5.63 4.20
CA LEU A 58 -14.10 -6.97 4.76
C LEU A 58 -15.57 -7.27 5.07
N ASP A 59 -16.19 -8.10 4.22
CA ASP A 59 -17.59 -8.52 4.41
C ASP A 59 -17.62 -9.80 5.26
N TYR A 60 -18.65 -9.95 6.09
CA TYR A 60 -18.89 -11.11 6.96
C TYR A 60 -17.68 -11.48 7.82
N PRO A 61 -17.05 -10.53 8.54
CA PRO A 61 -15.89 -10.85 9.36
C PRO A 61 -16.27 -11.64 10.59
N GLU A 62 -15.59 -12.76 10.81
CA GLU A 62 -15.73 -13.58 12.00
C GLU A 62 -14.58 -13.36 12.97
N TYR A 63 -14.91 -13.30 14.25
CA TYR A 63 -13.94 -12.97 15.29
C TYR A 63 -13.99 -13.99 16.42
N VAL A 64 -12.81 -14.31 16.94
CA VAL A 64 -12.64 -15.09 18.16
C VAL A 64 -11.96 -14.24 19.22
N ARG A 65 -12.44 -14.31 20.45
CA ARG A 65 -11.86 -13.60 21.58
C ARG A 65 -10.45 -14.14 21.85
N LEU A 66 -9.50 -13.25 22.08
CA LEU A 66 -8.15 -13.62 22.49
C LEU A 66 -8.16 -14.29 23.88
N THR A 67 -7.30 -15.27 24.07
CA THR A 67 -7.00 -15.85 25.39
C THR A 67 -6.36 -14.79 26.30
N ALA A 68 -6.30 -15.03 27.59
CA ALA A 68 -5.68 -14.09 28.54
C ALA A 68 -4.22 -13.81 28.17
N THR A 69 -3.45 -14.84 27.83
CA THR A 69 -2.05 -14.72 27.45
C THR A 69 -1.84 -13.94 26.15
N GLU A 70 -2.70 -14.17 25.14
CA GLU A 70 -2.66 -13.41 23.88
C GLU A 70 -3.04 -11.94 24.13
N ALA A 71 -4.06 -11.70 24.94
CA ALA A 71 -4.53 -10.37 25.27
C ALA A 71 -3.47 -9.53 26.01
N GLU A 72 -2.71 -10.13 26.93
CA GLU A 72 -1.59 -9.47 27.62
C GLU A 72 -0.51 -9.01 26.65
N ARG A 73 -0.16 -9.83 25.67
CA ARG A 73 0.82 -9.47 24.62
C ARG A 73 0.31 -8.33 23.75
N VAL A 74 -0.95 -8.39 23.33
CA VAL A 74 -1.56 -7.34 22.50
C VAL A 74 -1.73 -6.03 23.29
N ALA A 75 -1.98 -6.09 24.59
CA ALA A 75 -2.18 -4.90 25.41
C ALA A 75 -0.96 -3.95 25.45
N VAL A 76 0.23 -4.44 25.11
CA VAL A 76 1.46 -3.64 25.03
C VAL A 76 1.34 -2.56 23.94
N TRP A 77 0.75 -2.91 22.81
CA TRP A 77 0.66 -2.03 21.63
C TRP A 77 -0.79 -1.74 21.18
N GLY A 78 -1.75 -2.55 21.60
CA GLY A 78 -3.11 -2.57 21.05
C GLY A 78 -4.11 -1.67 21.80
N LYS A 79 -3.67 -0.69 22.62
CA LYS A 79 -4.57 0.16 23.41
C LYS A 79 -5.55 0.95 22.55
N ASP A 80 -5.11 1.40 21.39
CA ASP A 80 -5.85 2.27 20.46
C ASP A 80 -6.40 1.50 19.25
N LEU A 81 -6.49 0.17 19.34
CA LEU A 81 -7.06 -0.63 18.26
C LEU A 81 -8.54 -0.28 18.06
N PRO A 82 -8.97 -0.12 16.79
CA PRO A 82 -10.36 0.18 16.43
C PRO A 82 -11.28 -1.02 16.69
N GLU A 83 -12.59 -0.78 16.67
CA GLU A 83 -13.61 -1.83 16.78
C GLU A 83 -13.73 -2.70 15.52
N ASN A 84 -13.33 -2.17 14.37
CA ASN A 84 -13.25 -2.88 13.09
C ASN A 84 -11.87 -2.66 12.48
N PRO A 85 -11.34 -3.61 11.68
CA PRO A 85 -10.06 -3.43 11.03
C PRO A 85 -10.07 -2.19 10.12
N ASP A 86 -9.06 -1.36 10.27
CA ASP A 86 -8.80 -0.25 9.34
C ASP A 86 -8.00 -0.81 8.16
N VAL A 87 -8.66 -0.90 7.01
CA VAL A 87 -8.09 -1.55 5.82
C VAL A 87 -7.40 -0.50 4.97
N TYR A 88 -6.09 -0.58 4.91
CA TYR A 88 -5.29 0.20 3.97
C TYR A 88 -5.19 -0.53 2.64
N CYS A 89 -5.43 0.18 1.53
CA CYS A 89 -5.18 -0.35 0.21
C CYS A 89 -4.50 0.70 -0.68
N GLN A 90 -3.53 0.26 -1.46
CA GLN A 90 -2.79 1.11 -2.38
C GLN A 90 -2.53 0.39 -3.70
N VAL A 91 -2.70 1.12 -4.80
CA VAL A 91 -2.28 0.64 -6.12
C VAL A 91 -0.78 0.85 -6.26
N ALA A 92 -0.08 -0.23 -6.59
CA ALA A 92 1.36 -0.24 -6.85
C ALA A 92 1.65 -0.87 -8.22
N VAL A 93 2.89 -0.80 -8.66
CA VAL A 93 3.36 -1.45 -9.88
C VAL A 93 4.46 -2.44 -9.52
N SER A 94 4.25 -3.71 -9.84
CA SER A 94 5.23 -4.76 -9.67
C SER A 94 5.50 -5.44 -11.02
N ARG A 95 6.77 -5.48 -11.45
CA ARG A 95 7.17 -6.09 -12.73
C ARG A 95 6.33 -5.63 -13.93
N LYS A 96 6.07 -4.32 -14.02
CA LYS A 96 5.23 -3.68 -15.06
C LYS A 96 3.74 -4.04 -15.03
N ARG A 97 3.26 -4.69 -13.99
CA ARG A 97 1.84 -5.01 -13.79
C ARG A 97 1.30 -4.25 -12.61
N GLY A 98 0.05 -3.78 -12.72
CA GLY A 98 -0.65 -3.18 -11.60
C GLY A 98 -0.96 -4.22 -10.53
N VAL A 99 -0.76 -3.85 -9.29
CA VAL A 99 -1.14 -4.66 -8.13
C VAL A 99 -1.85 -3.78 -7.11
N LEU A 100 -2.74 -4.37 -6.33
CA LEU A 100 -3.37 -3.75 -5.18
C LEU A 100 -2.73 -4.35 -3.92
N ASP A 101 -1.98 -3.52 -3.20
CA ASP A 101 -1.46 -3.88 -1.90
C ASP A 101 -2.53 -3.62 -0.86
N VAL A 102 -2.92 -4.65 -0.12
CA VAL A 102 -3.89 -4.58 0.96
C VAL A 102 -3.22 -4.91 2.26
N ALA A 103 -3.43 -4.09 3.29
CA ALA A 103 -2.86 -4.30 4.59
C ALA A 103 -3.81 -3.85 5.70
N PHE A 104 -3.90 -4.61 6.80
CA PHE A 104 -4.64 -4.23 8.00
C PHE A 104 -4.18 -5.03 9.22
N VAL A 105 -4.48 -4.51 10.41
CA VAL A 105 -4.27 -5.24 11.67
C VAL A 105 -5.49 -6.15 11.90
N PRO A 106 -5.33 -7.49 11.93
CA PRO A 106 -6.44 -8.43 12.08
C PRO A 106 -6.85 -8.64 13.54
N ILE A 107 -6.56 -7.69 14.42
CA ILE A 107 -6.98 -7.66 15.81
C ILE A 107 -7.76 -6.37 16.06
N VAL A 108 -8.88 -6.49 16.76
CA VAL A 108 -9.76 -5.38 17.09
C VAL A 108 -10.02 -5.33 18.59
N ARG A 109 -10.42 -4.15 19.08
CA ARG A 109 -10.75 -3.96 20.49
C ARG A 109 -12.22 -3.51 20.64
N ARG A 110 -13.03 -4.35 21.27
CA ARG A 110 -14.47 -4.09 21.48
C ARG A 110 -14.81 -4.22 22.96
N GLY A 111 -15.44 -3.23 23.53
CA GLY A 111 -15.81 -3.24 24.94
C GLY A 111 -14.64 -3.54 25.88
N GLY A 112 -13.44 -3.03 25.58
CA GLY A 112 -12.23 -3.26 26.37
C GLY A 112 -11.59 -4.64 26.23
N LYS A 113 -12.12 -5.53 25.36
CA LYS A 113 -11.61 -6.87 25.11
C LYS A 113 -11.05 -6.97 23.68
N TYR A 114 -10.04 -7.81 23.51
CA TYR A 114 -9.40 -8.04 22.20
C TYR A 114 -9.96 -9.26 21.50
N TYR A 115 -10.14 -9.13 20.19
CA TYR A 115 -10.65 -10.18 19.31
C TYR A 115 -9.76 -10.28 18.09
N LYS A 116 -9.47 -11.50 17.65
CA LYS A 116 -8.75 -11.79 16.41
C LYS A 116 -9.73 -12.16 15.31
N LEU A 117 -9.51 -11.60 14.14
CA LEU A 117 -10.25 -11.94 12.92
C LEU A 117 -9.83 -13.33 12.46
N THR A 118 -10.78 -14.23 12.25
CA THR A 118 -10.52 -15.61 11.82
C THR A 118 -10.85 -15.85 10.37
N SER A 119 -11.93 -15.25 9.90
CA SER A 119 -12.34 -15.35 8.51
C SER A 119 -13.06 -14.07 8.07
N PHE A 120 -13.01 -13.80 6.79
CA PHE A 120 -13.69 -12.69 6.14
C PHE A 120 -13.83 -12.95 4.65
N LYS A 121 -14.68 -12.17 4.01
CA LYS A 121 -14.77 -12.09 2.56
C LYS A 121 -14.22 -10.75 2.11
N MET A 122 -13.14 -10.76 1.30
CA MET A 122 -12.58 -9.55 0.78
C MET A 122 -13.42 -9.05 -0.39
N ASN A 123 -13.95 -7.86 -0.28
CA ASN A 123 -14.73 -7.21 -1.33
C ASN A 123 -13.96 -6.01 -1.89
N ILE A 124 -13.56 -6.12 -3.15
CA ILE A 124 -12.82 -5.07 -3.85
C ILE A 124 -13.79 -4.30 -4.72
N VAL A 125 -14.06 -3.06 -4.33
CA VAL A 125 -14.89 -2.14 -5.09
C VAL A 125 -14.01 -1.26 -5.95
N ARG A 126 -14.22 -1.30 -7.28
CA ARG A 126 -13.55 -0.39 -8.21
C ARG A 126 -14.53 0.68 -8.68
N SER A 127 -14.11 1.93 -8.63
CA SER A 127 -14.85 3.07 -9.16
C SER A 127 -14.02 3.81 -10.20
N PRO A 128 -14.58 4.22 -11.35
CA PRO A 128 -13.82 5.01 -12.31
C PRO A 128 -13.23 6.24 -11.63
N LYS A 129 -11.94 6.47 -11.86
CA LYS A 129 -11.41 7.80 -11.56
C LYS A 129 -12.17 8.75 -12.46
N THR A 130 -13.14 9.48 -11.91
CA THR A 130 -13.59 10.66 -12.58
C THR A 130 -12.31 11.46 -12.83
N LEU A 131 -11.92 11.56 -14.10
CA LEU A 131 -11.05 12.62 -14.52
C LEU A 131 -11.87 13.89 -14.28
N THR A 132 -12.05 14.25 -13.04
CA THR A 132 -12.03 15.63 -12.72
C THR A 132 -10.63 15.98 -13.19
N ARG A 133 -10.53 16.35 -14.48
CA ARG A 133 -9.57 17.31 -14.91
C ARG A 133 -9.72 18.34 -13.81
N ALA A 134 -8.92 18.16 -12.75
CA ALA A 134 -8.56 19.26 -11.93
C ALA A 134 -7.89 20.17 -12.95
N LEU A 135 -8.72 20.95 -13.59
CA LEU A 135 -8.47 22.33 -13.78
C LEU A 135 -8.28 22.89 -12.37
N SER A 136 -7.29 22.37 -11.59
CA SER A 136 -6.41 23.29 -10.95
C SER A 136 -5.78 24.05 -12.11
N VAL A 137 -6.59 24.88 -12.68
CA VAL A 137 -6.13 26.18 -13.06
C VAL A 137 -5.64 26.77 -11.75
N ALA A 138 -4.48 26.27 -11.27
CA ALA A 138 -3.49 27.14 -10.74
C ALA A 138 -3.29 28.13 -11.89
N ALA A 139 -4.11 29.19 -11.81
CA ALA A 139 -4.16 30.22 -12.79
C ALA A 139 -2.73 30.56 -13.17
N GLY A 140 -2.38 30.34 -14.41
CA GLY A 140 -1.28 31.01 -15.03
C GLY A 140 0.12 30.42 -14.97
N LYS A 141 0.36 29.23 -14.45
CA LYS A 141 1.69 28.63 -14.60
C LYS A 141 1.74 27.81 -15.89
N THR A 142 2.51 28.26 -16.84
CA THR A 142 2.82 27.52 -18.07
C THR A 142 3.56 26.23 -17.75
N ALA A 143 3.56 25.25 -18.65
CA ALA A 143 4.33 24.01 -18.46
C ALA A 143 5.81 24.28 -18.13
N ALA A 144 6.39 25.36 -18.68
CA ALA A 144 7.74 25.81 -18.37
C ALA A 144 7.94 26.28 -16.91
N GLU A 145 6.89 26.70 -16.23
CA GLU A 145 6.95 27.11 -14.81
C GLU A 145 6.73 25.96 -13.83
N ARG A 146 6.30 24.78 -14.31
CA ARG A 146 6.17 23.56 -13.50
C ARG A 146 7.49 22.86 -13.29
N TYR A 147 8.43 23.04 -14.19
CA TYR A 147 9.73 22.40 -14.15
C TYR A 147 10.80 23.45 -13.90
N ALA A 148 11.74 23.14 -13.02
CA ALA A 148 12.92 23.98 -12.90
C ALA A 148 13.62 24.03 -14.27
N SER A 149 13.91 25.26 -14.75
CA SER A 149 14.59 25.46 -16.04
C SER A 149 15.97 24.80 -16.11
N ASN A 150 16.54 24.52 -14.94
CA ASN A 150 17.82 23.82 -14.80
C ASN A 150 17.72 22.73 -13.72
N SER A 151 18.40 21.61 -13.97
CA SER A 151 18.58 20.59 -12.94
C SER A 151 19.28 21.17 -11.72
N VAL A 152 18.93 20.71 -10.52
CA VAL A 152 19.71 21.03 -9.29
C VAL A 152 21.18 20.64 -9.43
N LEU A 153 21.48 19.68 -10.33
CA LEU A 153 22.84 19.22 -10.63
C LEU A 153 23.60 20.14 -11.59
N SER A 154 22.95 21.18 -12.19
CA SER A 154 23.57 22.08 -13.16
C SER A 154 24.56 23.01 -12.53
N GLN A 155 24.49 23.25 -11.24
CA GLN A 155 25.38 24.13 -10.51
C GLN A 155 25.93 23.47 -9.26
N GLY A 156 27.13 23.88 -8.85
CA GLY A 156 27.80 23.35 -7.66
C GLY A 156 28.65 22.12 -7.93
N ARG A 157 29.21 21.59 -6.86
CA ARG A 157 30.04 20.39 -6.90
C ARG A 157 29.18 19.19 -6.46
N TRP A 158 29.16 18.17 -7.29
CA TRP A 158 28.39 16.96 -7.07
C TRP A 158 29.30 15.74 -7.05
N VAL A 159 29.03 14.81 -6.12
CA VAL A 159 29.70 13.53 -6.03
C VAL A 159 28.62 12.47 -5.90
N LYS A 160 28.69 11.44 -6.73
CA LYS A 160 27.81 10.27 -6.64
C LYS A 160 28.42 9.22 -5.71
N ILE A 161 27.65 8.79 -4.74
CA ILE A 161 28.01 7.70 -3.84
C ILE A 161 27.26 6.46 -4.27
N GLY A 162 27.98 5.38 -4.56
CA GLY A 162 27.38 4.06 -4.79
C GLY A 162 27.30 3.28 -3.49
N ILE A 163 26.15 2.70 -3.22
CA ILE A 163 25.92 1.78 -2.10
C ILE A 163 25.65 0.41 -2.71
N THR A 164 26.41 -0.60 -2.34
CA THR A 164 26.35 -1.96 -2.92
C THR A 164 25.55 -2.92 -2.07
N GLU A 165 25.35 -2.60 -0.80
CA GLU A 165 24.64 -3.44 0.17
C GLU A 165 23.69 -2.60 1.01
N ASP A 166 22.61 -3.20 1.47
CA ASP A 166 21.68 -2.54 2.38
C ASP A 166 22.32 -2.34 3.76
N GLY A 167 22.16 -1.15 4.34
CA GLY A 167 22.73 -0.86 5.64
C GLY A 167 22.68 0.60 6.04
N VAL A 168 23.18 0.89 7.23
CA VAL A 168 23.36 2.25 7.75
C VAL A 168 24.79 2.68 7.49
N TYR A 169 24.94 3.71 6.67
CA TYR A 169 26.24 4.26 6.28
C TYR A 169 26.50 5.60 6.97
N ARG A 170 27.72 5.77 7.46
CA ARG A 170 28.16 7.01 8.08
C ARG A 170 29.17 7.73 7.19
N LEU A 171 28.84 8.96 6.81
CA LEU A 171 29.79 9.87 6.17
C LEU A 171 30.42 10.78 7.22
N THR A 172 31.73 10.74 7.32
CA THR A 172 32.48 11.63 8.23
C THR A 172 32.89 12.92 7.53
N ALA A 173 33.24 13.93 8.31
CA ALA A 173 33.79 15.17 7.74
C ALA A 173 35.10 14.92 6.97
N ALA A 174 35.88 13.90 7.32
CA ALA A 174 37.08 13.49 6.59
C ALA A 174 36.72 12.94 5.20
N ASP A 175 35.69 12.06 5.12
CA ASP A 175 35.21 11.50 3.85
C ASP A 175 34.73 12.61 2.92
N LEU A 176 33.97 13.58 3.44
CA LEU A 176 33.48 14.71 2.66
C LEU A 176 34.63 15.60 2.14
N ARG A 177 35.66 15.84 2.94
CA ARG A 177 36.87 16.57 2.48
C ARG A 177 37.62 15.77 1.42
N TRP A 178 37.75 14.47 1.58
CA TRP A 178 38.36 13.61 0.56
C TRP A 178 37.60 13.65 -0.75
N MET A 179 36.26 13.70 -0.71
CA MET A 179 35.40 13.90 -1.86
C MET A 179 35.52 15.33 -2.45
N GLY A 180 36.28 16.21 -1.76
CA GLY A 180 36.60 17.57 -2.21
C GLY A 180 35.62 18.64 -1.77
N PHE A 181 34.86 18.42 -0.72
CA PHE A 181 34.03 19.44 -0.08
C PHE A 181 34.85 20.13 1.01
N ASN A 182 35.19 21.38 0.80
CA ASN A 182 36.01 22.18 1.73
C ASN A 182 35.27 22.45 3.05
N ASP A 183 33.95 22.63 2.97
CA ASP A 183 33.10 22.90 4.11
C ASP A 183 32.03 21.79 4.25
N PRO A 184 32.30 20.77 5.07
CA PRO A 184 31.34 19.66 5.30
C PRO A 184 29.99 20.09 5.87
N SER A 185 29.91 21.23 6.57
CA SER A 185 28.68 21.72 7.19
C SER A 185 27.64 22.20 6.17
N ARG A 186 28.08 22.51 4.95
CA ARG A 186 27.23 22.98 3.84
C ARG A 186 26.84 21.88 2.87
N VAL A 187 27.33 20.64 3.09
CA VAL A 187 27.02 19.51 2.20
C VAL A 187 25.58 19.06 2.42
N LYS A 188 24.87 18.88 1.32
CA LYS A 188 23.52 18.32 1.32
C LYS A 188 23.53 16.97 0.65
N LEU A 189 22.80 16.02 1.22
CA LEU A 189 22.58 14.71 0.64
C LEU A 189 21.26 14.75 -0.14
N TYR A 190 21.30 14.27 -1.37
CA TYR A 190 20.13 14.09 -2.22
C TYR A 190 20.01 12.63 -2.57
N GLY A 191 18.83 12.08 -2.42
CA GLY A 191 18.54 10.69 -2.75
C GLY A 191 17.04 10.45 -2.75
N TYR A 192 16.63 9.36 -3.34
CA TYR A 192 15.22 8.99 -3.46
C TYR A 192 14.78 8.02 -2.36
N GLY A 193 15.30 8.13 -1.15
CA GLY A 193 14.78 7.47 0.04
C GLY A 193 14.51 5.96 -0.06
N GLY A 194 15.13 5.25 -1.00
CA GLY A 194 14.96 3.80 -1.16
C GLY A 194 13.68 3.34 -1.87
N HIS A 195 12.78 4.25 -2.24
CA HIS A 195 11.64 3.89 -3.07
C HIS A 195 12.04 3.75 -4.55
N VAL A 196 11.48 2.75 -5.22
CA VAL A 196 11.60 2.64 -6.68
C VAL A 196 10.96 3.88 -7.30
N GLN A 197 11.68 4.57 -8.17
CA GLN A 197 11.12 5.73 -8.89
C GLN A 197 9.95 5.26 -9.75
N ASP A 198 8.87 6.05 -9.75
CA ASP A 198 7.78 5.82 -10.69
C ASP A 198 8.33 5.87 -12.11
N GLU A 199 8.15 4.78 -12.87
CA GLU A 199 8.58 4.69 -14.27
C GLU A 199 7.72 5.56 -15.23
N VAL A 200 6.88 6.42 -14.68
CA VAL A 200 6.02 7.31 -15.47
C VAL A 200 6.67 8.68 -15.52
N ILE A 201 7.32 8.94 -16.64
CA ILE A 201 7.68 10.28 -17.08
C ILE A 201 6.50 10.91 -17.82
#